data_3788ebb8d9ab4585fd18a5efe08f390c
#
_entry.id   3788ebb8d9ab4585fd18a5efe08f390c
#
_cell.length_a   1.000
_cell.length_b   1.000
_cell.length_c   1.000
_cell.angle_alpha   90.00
_cell.angle_beta   90.00
_cell.angle_gamma   90.00
#
_symmetry.space_group_name_H-M   'P 1'
#
loop_
_entity.id
_entity.type
_entity.pdbx_description
1 polymer ?
#
loop_
_entity_poly.entity_id
_entity_poly.type
_entity_poly.pdbx_seq_one_letter_code
_entity_poly.pdbx_strand_id
1 'polypeptide(L)' 'MLKKVLKKIEKLNADKIKFIDEQSKIQKKINDIEIEIKDYTAIKRDYEKIEKKFTELTKPKEVTKDE' A
#
# COMPACT_ATOMS: atom_id res chain seq x y z
N MET A 1 11.00 -39.49 27.72
CA MET A 1 10.67 -39.35 26.30
C MET A 1 9.43 -38.54 26.09
N LEU A 2 8.34 -38.96 26.68
CA LEU A 2 7.08 -38.27 26.50
C LEU A 2 7.14 -36.80 26.96
N LYS A 3 7.80 -36.57 28.09
CA LYS A 3 7.92 -35.20 28.61
C LYS A 3 8.62 -34.28 27.62
N LYS A 4 9.65 -34.78 26.95
CA LYS A 4 10.38 -33.94 25.97
C LYS A 4 9.51 -33.65 24.78
N VAL A 5 8.71 -34.60 24.37
CA VAL A 5 7.80 -34.43 23.24
C VAL A 5 6.74 -33.37 23.59
N LEU A 6 6.18 -33.47 24.80
CA LEU A 6 5.17 -32.53 25.25
C LEU A 6 5.72 -31.11 25.34
N LYS A 7 6.94 -30.96 25.86
CA LYS A 7 7.56 -29.64 25.95
C LYS A 7 7.82 -29.07 24.57
N LYS A 8 8.21 -29.93 23.63
CA LYS A 8 8.44 -29.50 22.26
C LYS A 8 7.15 -28.99 21.62
N ILE A 9 6.07 -29.73 21.86
CA ILE A 9 4.76 -29.33 21.34
C ILE A 9 4.34 -27.99 21.93
N GLU A 10 4.52 -27.80 23.24
CA GLU A 10 4.18 -26.57 23.89
C GLU A 10 4.96 -25.39 23.29
N LYS A 11 6.26 -25.59 23.09
CA LYS A 11 7.11 -24.55 22.52
C LYS A 11 6.68 -24.21 21.10
N LEU A 12 6.42 -25.24 20.31
CA LEU A 12 6.00 -25.01 18.93
C LEU A 12 4.66 -24.29 18.86
N ASN A 13 3.75 -24.63 19.77
CA ASN A 13 2.48 -23.93 19.81
C ASN A 13 2.65 -22.46 20.22
N ALA A 14 3.53 -22.21 21.17
CA ALA A 14 3.81 -20.83 21.61
C ALA A 14 4.44 -20.04 20.46
N ASP A 15 5.37 -20.64 19.75
CA ASP A 15 6.01 -19.98 18.59
C ASP A 15 4.98 -19.72 17.51
N LYS A 16 4.11 -20.66 17.28
CA LYS A 16 3.06 -20.50 16.26
C LYS A 16 2.16 -19.30 16.59
N ILE A 17 1.74 -19.21 17.84
CA ILE A 17 0.88 -18.10 18.27
C ILE A 17 1.60 -16.77 18.12
N LYS A 18 2.88 -16.74 18.48
CA LYS A 18 3.70 -15.55 18.35
C LYS A 18 3.79 -15.11 16.90
N PHE A 19 4.05 -16.02 16.00
CA PHE A 19 4.19 -15.70 14.58
C PHE A 19 2.88 -15.29 13.96
N ILE A 20 1.78 -15.88 14.38
CA ILE A 20 0.46 -15.46 13.90
C ILE A 20 0.18 -14.03 14.35
N ASP A 21 0.54 -13.68 15.57
CA ASP A 21 0.36 -12.33 16.08
C ASP A 21 1.21 -11.33 15.29
N GLU A 22 2.46 -11.69 15.02
CA GLU A 22 3.35 -10.84 14.22
C GLU A 22 2.81 -10.67 12.80
N GLN A 23 2.28 -11.75 12.24
CA GLN A 23 1.71 -11.71 10.91
C GLN A 23 0.50 -10.77 10.87
N SER A 24 -0.32 -10.81 11.92
CA SER A 24 -1.47 -9.93 12.03
C SER A 24 -1.05 -8.47 12.07
N LYS A 25 0.01 -8.17 12.82
CA LYS A 25 0.53 -6.80 12.90
C LYS A 25 1.08 -6.33 11.56
N ILE A 26 1.78 -7.22 10.86
CA ILE A 26 2.32 -6.90 9.54
C ILE A 26 1.18 -6.66 8.56
N GLN A 27 0.16 -7.49 8.62
CA GLN A 27 -0.98 -7.32 7.73
C GLN A 27 -1.66 -5.98 7.96
N LYS A 28 -1.75 -5.55 9.20
CA LYS A 28 -2.32 -4.25 9.52
C LYS A 28 -1.49 -3.13 8.93
N LYS A 29 -0.17 -3.24 9.02
CA LYS A 29 0.74 -2.25 8.42
C LYS A 29 0.58 -2.20 6.91
N ILE A 30 0.45 -3.36 6.29
CA ILE A 30 0.25 -3.44 4.85
C ILE A 30 -1.05 -2.74 4.48
N ASN A 31 -2.11 -2.98 5.23
CA ASN A 31 -3.40 -2.34 4.98
C ASN A 31 -3.29 -0.82 5.09
N ASP A 32 -2.59 -0.33 6.10
CA ASP A 32 -2.40 1.10 6.29
C ASP A 32 -1.62 1.71 5.13
N ILE A 33 -0.58 1.00 4.67
CA ILE A 33 0.23 1.46 3.54
C ILE A 33 -0.61 1.49 2.27
N GLU A 34 -1.45 0.48 2.08
CA GLU A 34 -2.32 0.43 0.90
C GLU A 34 -3.29 1.59 0.87
N ILE A 35 -3.79 1.98 2.03
CA ILE A 35 -4.69 3.13 2.14
C ILE A 35 -3.93 4.40 1.76
N GLU A 36 -2.70 4.56 2.24
CA GLU A 36 -1.89 5.71 1.89
C GLU A 36 -1.60 5.77 0.41
N ILE A 37 -1.26 4.62 -0.18
CA ILE A 37 -1.00 4.55 -1.62
C ILE A 37 -2.23 4.99 -2.40
N LYS A 38 -3.39 4.54 -1.95
CA LYS A 38 -4.65 4.90 -2.62
C LYS A 38 -4.88 6.41 -2.54
N ASP A 39 -4.64 6.98 -1.36
CA ASP A 39 -4.85 8.42 -1.17
C ASP A 39 -3.90 9.24 -2.04
N TYR A 40 -2.63 8.88 -2.04
CA TYR A 40 -1.63 9.60 -2.83
C TYR A 40 -1.84 9.38 -4.33
N THR A 41 -2.32 8.21 -4.71
CA THR A 41 -2.63 7.94 -6.11
C THR A 41 -3.78 8.84 -6.57
N ALA A 42 -4.75 9.06 -5.71
CA ALA A 42 -5.86 9.96 -6.03
C ALA A 42 -5.36 11.40 -6.19
N ILE A 43 -4.46 11.82 -5.30
CA ILE A 43 -3.86 13.16 -5.37
C ILE A 43 -3.06 13.29 -6.66
N LYS A 44 -2.28 12.28 -7.00
CA LYS A 44 -1.50 12.28 -8.24
C LYS A 44 -2.40 12.45 -9.44
N ARG A 45 -3.51 11.73 -9.45
CA ARG A 45 -4.46 11.80 -10.56
C ARG A 45 -5.04 13.20 -10.68
N ASP A 46 -5.34 13.82 -9.53
CA ASP A 46 -5.88 15.17 -9.55
C ASP A 46 -4.85 16.16 -10.09
N TYR A 47 -3.60 16.02 -9.69
CA TYR A 47 -2.53 16.85 -10.20
C TYR A 47 -2.36 16.70 -11.70
N GLU A 48 -2.43 15.47 -12.17
CA GLU A 48 -2.30 15.21 -13.60
C GLU A 48 -3.43 15.86 -14.38
N LYS A 49 -4.63 15.86 -13.82
CA LYS A 49 -5.76 16.52 -14.47
C LYS A 49 -5.55 18.02 -14.52
N ILE A 50 -5.04 18.58 -13.44
CA ILE A 50 -4.79 20.02 -13.37
C ILE A 50 -3.70 20.40 -14.36
N GLU A 51 -2.63 19.62 -14.40
CA GLU A 51 -1.54 19.87 -15.34
C GLU A 51 -2.02 19.80 -16.78
N LYS A 52 -2.85 18.83 -17.07
CA LYS A 52 -3.38 18.67 -18.41
C LYS A 52 -4.23 19.87 -18.79
N LYS A 53 -5.08 20.31 -17.89
CA LYS A 53 -5.90 21.48 -18.12
C LYS A 53 -5.05 22.71 -18.32
N PHE A 54 -4.05 22.87 -17.47
CA PHE A 54 -3.17 24.01 -17.56
C PHE A 54 -2.43 24.01 -18.89
N THR A 55 -1.95 22.87 -19.31
CA THR A 55 -1.27 22.73 -20.59
C THR A 55 -2.20 23.08 -21.74
N GLU A 56 -3.42 22.61 -21.68
CA GLU A 56 -4.39 22.91 -22.73
C GLU A 56 -4.74 24.40 -22.80
N LEU A 57 -4.84 25.03 -21.62
CA LEU A 57 -5.17 26.45 -21.57
C LEU A 57 -4.03 27.33 -22.02
N THR A 58 -2.80 26.93 -21.71
CA THR A 58 -1.64 27.73 -22.06
C THR A 58 -1.03 27.34 -23.38
N LYS A 59 -1.50 26.24 -23.96
CA LYS A 59 -0.99 25.81 -25.23
C LYS A 59 -1.29 26.87 -26.24
N PRO A 60 -0.32 27.27 -27.01
CA PRO A 60 -0.56 28.33 -27.99
C PRO A 60 -1.63 27.90 -28.94
N LYS A 61 -2.60 28.68 -29.03
CA LYS A 61 -3.68 28.38 -29.91
C LYS A 61 -3.23 28.43 -31.30
N GLU A 62 -2.19 29.07 -31.40
CA GLU A 62 -1.59 29.17 -32.65
C GLU A 62 -1.44 27.90 -33.27
N VAL A 63 -1.21 27.08 -32.48
CA VAL A 63 -1.07 25.82 -33.02
C VAL A 63 -2.22 25.52 -33.84
N THR A 64 -3.12 26.11 -33.47
CA THR A 64 -4.25 25.85 -34.23
C THR A 64 -4.24 26.50 -35.52
N LYS A 65 -3.84 26.78 -35.22
CA LYS A 65 -3.87 27.03 -36.03
C LYS A 65 -3.76 26.88 -37.02
N ASP A 66 -3.82 26.97 -37.01
CA ASP A 66 -3.62 26.99 -37.80
C ASP A 66 -3.72 26.87 -38.56
N GLU A 67 -3.87 26.99 -38.49
CA GLU A 67 -3.90 27.00 -39.07
C GLU A 67 -3.99 26.94 -39.61
#